data_f7411bd20fcb3f06fe590edac09ca164
#
_entry.id   f7411bd20fcb3f06fe590edac09ca164
#
_cell.length_a   1.000
_cell.length_b   1.000
_cell.length_c   1.000
_cell.angle_alpha   90.00
_cell.angle_beta   90.00
_cell.angle_gamma   90.00
#
_symmetry.space_group_name_H-M   'P 1'
#
loop_
_entity.id
_entity.type
_entity.pdbx_description
1 polymer ?
#
loop_
_entity_poly.entity_id
_entity_poly.type
_entity_poly.pdbx_seq_one_letter_code
_entity_poly.pdbx_strand_id
1 'polypeptide(L)'
;NLWQYINIHSNWSNGWWRVPGAFNDVAHKNGVKTGCTYFIDWGASVNQTNEPGKTLFELSAQDTKGNPIYAEKFINFLRYYGIDGICLNPEGKWGAAVYRPFMKFLAVCHKVAKEKGWPFHVDWYAFVSNTGALSDNGCTLSSYNDKWFHNDDLGQPVTDMFFLNYNWGESSLSTSVATAKAHGRSSYDVYAGFDMQGRGFGKYGNAGWETLMRYPVSIVVWGAHDRSQLYIGSTEGGQSDYAVQNEYQKKQELLFSGANRNVLKLPALNTGNTTTSFSDLASWHGYAKAVRERSTLSEVPFVSRFNLGNGRFMNNEGVTTWNHKWYNWGVQDLLPTWRWWIDNGDGKTVPAQAIEADFTYDDAWFGGSCLKFHGKTMRSD
;
A
#
# COMPACT_ATOMS: atom_id res chain seq x y z
N ASN A 1 -9.61 0.70 4.56
CA ASN A 1 -10.74 1.59 4.22
C ASN A 1 -10.37 2.78 3.33
N LEU A 2 -9.11 3.08 3.12
CA LEU A 2 -8.64 4.23 2.33
C LEU A 2 -8.03 3.76 1.00
N TRP A 3 -8.70 2.82 0.36
CA TRP A 3 -8.30 2.18 -0.88
C TRP A 3 -8.01 3.16 -2.02
N GLN A 4 -8.71 4.31 -2.04
CA GLN A 4 -8.53 5.35 -3.04
C GLN A 4 -7.11 5.94 -3.11
N TYR A 5 -6.32 5.80 -2.05
CA TYR A 5 -4.93 6.27 -1.98
C TYR A 5 -3.89 5.19 -2.25
N ILE A 6 -4.32 3.94 -2.41
CA ILE A 6 -3.43 2.78 -2.48
C ILE A 6 -3.46 2.18 -3.88
N ASN A 7 -2.31 1.96 -4.47
CA ASN A 7 -2.17 1.24 -5.74
C ASN A 7 -1.84 -0.23 -5.53
N ILE A 8 -0.98 -0.51 -4.56
CA ILE A 8 -0.47 -1.83 -4.24
C ILE A 8 -0.49 -1.98 -2.72
N HIS A 9 -0.95 -3.11 -2.24
CA HIS A 9 -0.86 -3.48 -0.83
C HIS A 9 -0.14 -4.82 -0.70
N SER A 10 1.09 -4.79 -0.20
CA SER A 10 1.85 -6.00 0.08
C SER A 10 1.59 -6.46 1.51
N ASN A 11 1.16 -7.71 1.65
CA ASN A 11 0.84 -8.29 2.93
C ASN A 11 2.11 -8.87 3.58
N TRP A 12 2.47 -8.37 4.75
CA TRP A 12 3.60 -8.87 5.54
C TRP A 12 3.22 -10.10 6.32
N SER A 13 3.22 -11.24 5.67
CA SER A 13 2.81 -12.50 6.26
C SER A 13 3.86 -13.62 6.12
N ASN A 14 5.04 -13.28 5.59
CA ASN A 14 6.15 -14.19 5.35
C ASN A 14 5.77 -15.49 4.64
N GLY A 15 5.44 -15.37 3.35
CA GLY A 15 5.13 -16.51 2.48
C GLY A 15 4.36 -16.13 1.22
N TRP A 16 4.63 -16.85 0.13
CA TRP A 16 4.07 -16.59 -1.20
C TRP A 16 2.55 -16.72 -1.30
N TRP A 17 1.92 -17.41 -0.37
CA TRP A 17 0.49 -17.79 -0.41
C TRP A 17 -0.31 -17.26 0.78
N ARG A 18 0.22 -16.32 1.52
CA ARG A 18 -0.43 -15.84 2.75
C ARG A 18 -1.22 -14.54 2.57
N VAL A 19 -1.78 -14.33 1.40
CA VAL A 19 -2.75 -13.25 1.19
C VAL A 19 -4.15 -13.82 1.36
N PRO A 20 -4.93 -13.37 2.36
CA PRO A 20 -6.30 -13.87 2.54
C PRO A 20 -7.17 -13.58 1.32
N GLY A 21 -7.93 -14.57 0.83
CA GLY A 21 -8.78 -14.42 -0.36
C GLY A 21 -9.77 -13.27 -0.24
N ALA A 22 -10.44 -13.14 0.92
CA ALA A 22 -11.36 -12.03 1.18
C ALA A 22 -10.69 -10.65 1.12
N PHE A 23 -9.38 -10.56 1.47
CA PHE A 23 -8.62 -9.34 1.32
C PHE A 23 -8.32 -9.04 -0.16
N ASN A 24 -7.95 -10.05 -0.94
CA ASN A 24 -7.77 -9.90 -2.38
C ASN A 24 -9.05 -9.37 -3.04
N ASP A 25 -10.19 -9.96 -2.72
CA ASP A 25 -11.47 -9.58 -3.32
C ASP A 25 -11.82 -8.11 -3.06
N VAL A 26 -11.69 -7.64 -1.84
CA VAL A 26 -12.00 -6.24 -1.51
C VAL A 26 -10.96 -5.27 -2.09
N ALA A 27 -9.69 -5.65 -2.10
CA ALA A 27 -8.64 -4.83 -2.72
C ALA A 27 -8.89 -4.68 -4.22
N HIS A 28 -9.18 -5.76 -4.91
CA HIS A 28 -9.47 -5.75 -6.35
C HIS A 28 -10.73 -4.97 -6.69
N LYS A 29 -11.81 -5.09 -5.91
CA LYS A 29 -13.00 -4.25 -6.06
C LYS A 29 -12.66 -2.76 -6.04
N ASN A 30 -11.70 -2.38 -5.21
CA ASN A 30 -11.24 -1.00 -5.08
C ASN A 30 -10.04 -0.66 -5.99
N GLY A 31 -9.70 -1.52 -6.96
CA GLY A 31 -8.65 -1.31 -7.93
C GLY A 31 -7.23 -1.34 -7.34
N VAL A 32 -7.05 -2.00 -6.20
CA VAL A 32 -5.76 -2.15 -5.50
C VAL A 32 -5.19 -3.52 -5.81
N LYS A 33 -3.95 -3.57 -6.27
CA LYS A 33 -3.20 -4.81 -6.45
C LYS A 33 -2.75 -5.35 -5.10
N THR A 34 -2.66 -6.68 -5.00
CA THR A 34 -2.17 -7.35 -3.79
C THR A 34 -0.87 -8.08 -4.04
N GLY A 35 -0.04 -8.15 -3.01
CA GLY A 35 1.21 -8.89 -3.03
C GLY A 35 1.43 -9.66 -1.73
N CYS A 36 2.21 -10.73 -1.83
CA CYS A 36 2.68 -11.49 -0.69
C CYS A 36 4.17 -11.22 -0.45
N THR A 37 4.55 -11.10 0.80
CA THR A 37 5.93 -10.76 1.16
C THR A 37 6.76 -12.01 1.40
N TYR A 38 7.95 -12.04 0.79
CA TYR A 38 9.00 -12.99 1.10
C TYR A 38 10.11 -12.25 1.86
N PHE A 39 10.31 -12.66 3.08
CA PHE A 39 11.19 -11.99 4.03
C PHE A 39 12.53 -12.72 4.13
N ILE A 40 13.61 -11.98 4.07
CA ILE A 40 14.98 -12.42 4.29
C ILE A 40 15.57 -11.55 5.37
N ASP A 41 16.00 -12.17 6.47
CA ASP A 41 16.56 -11.49 7.61
C ASP A 41 17.84 -10.71 7.28
N TRP A 42 18.05 -9.62 8.01
CA TRP A 42 19.23 -8.79 7.87
C TRP A 42 20.52 -9.61 8.03
N GLY A 43 21.36 -9.53 7.02
CA GLY A 43 22.66 -10.20 7.00
C GLY A 43 22.63 -11.70 6.77
N ALA A 44 21.44 -12.30 6.59
CA ALA A 44 21.32 -13.72 6.31
C ALA A 44 22.10 -14.14 5.06
N SER A 45 22.68 -15.33 5.08
CA SER A 45 23.30 -15.91 3.89
C SER A 45 22.24 -16.55 3.01
N VAL A 46 22.05 -15.98 1.81
CA VAL A 46 21.11 -16.47 0.81
C VAL A 46 21.86 -17.34 -0.20
N ASN A 47 21.85 -18.64 0.03
CA ASN A 47 22.56 -19.62 -0.78
C ASN A 47 21.68 -20.85 -1.05
N GLN A 48 22.19 -21.77 -1.86
CA GLN A 48 21.41 -22.94 -2.33
C GLN A 48 21.19 -24.01 -1.25
N THR A 49 21.80 -23.91 -0.08
CA THR A 49 21.73 -24.95 0.97
C THR A 49 20.92 -24.52 2.19
N ASN A 50 20.75 -23.22 2.42
CA ASN A 50 20.08 -22.66 3.59
C ASN A 50 18.78 -21.96 3.18
N GLU A 51 17.73 -22.11 4.00
CA GLU A 51 16.55 -21.24 3.86
C GLU A 51 16.90 -19.79 4.28
N PRO A 52 16.36 -18.77 3.61
CA PRO A 52 15.38 -18.83 2.49
C PRO A 52 16.01 -19.02 1.11
N GLY A 53 17.31 -19.05 0.99
CA GLY A 53 18.02 -19.13 -0.29
C GLY A 53 17.75 -20.41 -1.06
N LYS A 54 17.60 -21.54 -0.36
CA LYS A 54 17.26 -22.84 -0.97
C LYS A 54 15.95 -22.78 -1.73
N THR A 55 14.90 -22.25 -1.13
CA THR A 55 13.60 -22.08 -1.80
C THR A 55 13.72 -21.22 -3.06
N LEU A 56 14.45 -20.10 -2.99
CA LEU A 56 14.65 -19.21 -4.14
C LEU A 56 15.49 -19.87 -5.25
N PHE A 57 16.50 -20.65 -4.87
CA PHE A 57 17.30 -21.43 -5.78
C PHE A 57 16.48 -22.49 -6.53
N GLU A 58 15.70 -23.27 -5.79
CA GLU A 58 14.82 -24.31 -6.36
C GLU A 58 13.75 -23.69 -7.28
N LEU A 59 13.12 -22.59 -6.86
CA LEU A 59 12.11 -21.88 -7.64
C LEU A 59 12.68 -21.35 -8.97
N SER A 60 13.92 -20.90 -8.95
CA SER A 60 14.62 -20.36 -10.14
C SER A 60 15.40 -21.40 -10.95
N ALA A 61 15.15 -22.69 -10.70
CA ALA A 61 15.78 -23.77 -11.44
C ALA A 61 15.58 -23.63 -12.96
N GLN A 62 16.64 -23.99 -13.71
CA GLN A 62 16.69 -23.79 -15.16
C GLN A 62 16.84 -25.12 -15.88
N ASP A 63 16.34 -25.18 -17.11
CA ASP A 63 16.60 -26.26 -18.05
C ASP A 63 18.06 -26.22 -18.60
N THR A 64 18.40 -27.17 -19.43
CA THR A 64 19.73 -27.26 -20.07
C THR A 64 20.06 -26.07 -20.99
N LYS A 65 19.05 -25.28 -21.39
CA LYS A 65 19.19 -24.04 -22.18
C LYS A 65 19.22 -22.79 -21.31
N GLY A 66 19.12 -22.96 -19.98
CA GLY A 66 19.11 -21.85 -19.03
C GLY A 66 17.76 -21.15 -18.89
N ASN A 67 16.64 -21.76 -19.30
CA ASN A 67 15.32 -21.17 -19.13
C ASN A 67 14.72 -21.57 -17.78
N PRO A 68 14.14 -20.63 -17.01
CA PRO A 68 13.46 -20.94 -15.77
C PRO A 68 12.25 -21.86 -15.97
N ILE A 69 12.28 -23.05 -15.35
CA ILE A 69 11.26 -24.09 -15.60
C ILE A 69 9.98 -23.90 -14.81
N TYR A 70 10.00 -23.04 -13.78
CA TYR A 70 8.85 -22.83 -12.90
C TYR A 70 8.13 -21.49 -13.09
N ALA A 71 8.60 -20.59 -13.95
CA ALA A 71 8.01 -19.27 -14.12
C ALA A 71 6.53 -19.30 -14.49
N GLU A 72 6.15 -20.18 -15.43
CA GLU A 72 4.74 -20.33 -15.82
C GLU A 72 3.89 -20.93 -14.70
N LYS A 73 4.40 -21.96 -14.02
CA LYS A 73 3.70 -22.58 -12.88
C LYS A 73 3.49 -21.57 -11.75
N PHE A 74 4.49 -20.74 -11.49
CA PHE A 74 4.42 -19.71 -10.47
C PHE A 74 3.36 -18.64 -10.80
N ILE A 75 3.34 -18.14 -12.02
CA ILE A 75 2.29 -17.18 -12.44
C ILE A 75 0.90 -17.85 -12.41
N ASN A 76 0.75 -19.10 -12.83
CA ASN A 76 -0.51 -19.81 -12.71
C ASN A 76 -0.95 -20.00 -11.26
N PHE A 77 -0.01 -20.25 -10.35
CA PHE A 77 -0.25 -20.32 -8.90
C PHE A 77 -0.78 -18.99 -8.36
N LEU A 78 -0.13 -17.87 -8.65
CA LEU A 78 -0.58 -16.54 -8.22
C LEU A 78 -1.98 -16.23 -8.77
N ARG A 79 -2.22 -16.50 -10.05
CA ARG A 79 -3.54 -16.32 -10.68
C ARG A 79 -4.63 -17.14 -10.02
N TYR A 80 -4.35 -18.40 -9.67
CA TYR A 80 -5.31 -19.28 -9.02
C TYR A 80 -5.79 -18.74 -7.66
N TYR A 81 -4.88 -18.13 -6.90
CA TYR A 81 -5.20 -17.55 -5.60
C TYR A 81 -5.57 -16.04 -5.65
N GLY A 82 -5.63 -15.45 -6.83
CA GLY A 82 -5.95 -14.04 -6.99
C GLY A 82 -4.87 -13.10 -6.46
N ILE A 83 -3.61 -13.54 -6.39
CA ILE A 83 -2.48 -12.73 -5.90
C ILE A 83 -1.81 -12.06 -7.11
N ASP A 84 -1.74 -10.72 -7.12
CA ASP A 84 -1.19 -10.01 -8.27
C ASP A 84 0.33 -10.07 -8.33
N GLY A 85 1.01 -10.05 -7.20
CA GLY A 85 2.45 -9.96 -7.19
C GLY A 85 3.13 -10.43 -5.92
N ILE A 86 4.41 -10.15 -5.85
CA ILE A 86 5.28 -10.50 -4.72
C ILE A 86 6.04 -9.28 -4.22
N CYS A 87 6.22 -9.22 -2.91
CA CYS A 87 7.10 -8.26 -2.26
C CYS A 87 8.32 -8.99 -1.70
N LEU A 88 9.48 -8.50 -1.99
CA LEU A 88 10.74 -9.07 -1.54
C LEU A 88 11.42 -8.10 -0.56
N ASN A 89 11.66 -8.59 0.66
CA ASN A 89 12.49 -7.92 1.64
C ASN A 89 13.88 -8.61 1.66
N PRO A 90 14.78 -8.28 0.71
CA PRO A 90 15.97 -9.07 0.44
C PRO A 90 17.19 -8.63 1.26
N GLU A 91 17.03 -8.52 2.57
CA GLU A 91 18.07 -7.98 3.47
C GLU A 91 19.22 -8.98 3.77
N GLY A 92 19.51 -9.87 2.83
CA GLY A 92 20.55 -10.88 2.93
C GLY A 92 21.76 -10.65 2.02
N LYS A 93 22.77 -11.48 2.21
CA LYS A 93 23.95 -11.60 1.33
C LYS A 93 23.70 -12.72 0.32
N TRP A 94 23.49 -12.39 -0.92
CA TRP A 94 23.04 -13.32 -1.95
C TRP A 94 24.21 -13.94 -2.73
N GLY A 95 24.34 -15.26 -2.67
CA GLY A 95 25.28 -16.00 -3.48
C GLY A 95 24.92 -16.00 -4.96
N ALA A 96 25.94 -16.00 -5.83
CA ALA A 96 25.76 -15.93 -7.27
C ALA A 96 24.91 -17.09 -7.85
N ALA A 97 24.97 -18.24 -7.23
CA ALA A 97 24.15 -19.41 -7.59
C ALA A 97 22.64 -19.19 -7.36
N VAL A 98 22.27 -18.20 -6.54
CA VAL A 98 20.87 -17.87 -6.27
C VAL A 98 20.45 -16.60 -6.99
N TYR A 99 21.17 -15.48 -6.84
CA TYR A 99 20.68 -14.20 -7.34
C TYR A 99 20.62 -14.14 -8.87
N ARG A 100 21.56 -14.73 -9.58
CA ARG A 100 21.57 -14.70 -11.06
C ARG A 100 20.39 -15.46 -11.68
N PRO A 101 20.14 -16.75 -11.31
CA PRO A 101 18.97 -17.45 -11.80
C PRO A 101 17.67 -16.82 -11.36
N PHE A 102 17.59 -16.29 -10.12
CA PHE A 102 16.39 -15.69 -9.58
C PHE A 102 16.02 -14.38 -10.30
N MET A 103 17.00 -13.52 -10.62
CA MET A 103 16.78 -12.33 -11.43
C MET A 103 16.21 -12.69 -12.81
N LYS A 104 16.76 -13.72 -13.47
CA LYS A 104 16.21 -14.24 -14.73
C LYS A 104 14.81 -14.83 -14.58
N PHE A 105 14.57 -15.54 -13.48
CA PHE A 105 13.24 -16.06 -13.16
C PHE A 105 12.19 -14.93 -13.07
N LEU A 106 12.48 -13.86 -12.36
CA LEU A 106 11.59 -12.70 -12.24
C LEU A 106 11.30 -12.07 -13.61
N ALA A 107 12.34 -11.84 -14.42
CA ALA A 107 12.19 -11.30 -15.77
C ALA A 107 11.30 -12.19 -16.65
N VAL A 108 11.46 -13.52 -16.57
CA VAL A 108 10.61 -14.45 -17.32
C VAL A 108 9.19 -14.50 -16.77
N CYS A 109 9.00 -14.35 -15.44
CA CYS A 109 7.67 -14.22 -14.85
C CYS A 109 6.91 -13.01 -15.42
N HIS A 110 7.55 -11.85 -15.59
CA HIS A 110 6.93 -10.69 -16.24
C HIS A 110 6.46 -10.99 -17.66
N LYS A 111 7.32 -11.65 -18.46
CA LYS A 111 6.95 -12.07 -19.81
C LYS A 111 5.74 -12.98 -19.81
N VAL A 112 5.76 -14.05 -19.02
CA VAL A 112 4.66 -15.03 -18.90
C VAL A 112 3.37 -14.35 -18.41
N ALA A 113 3.46 -13.49 -17.41
CA ALA A 113 2.32 -12.77 -16.87
C ALA A 113 1.66 -11.88 -17.95
N LYS A 114 2.47 -11.16 -18.72
CA LYS A 114 1.99 -10.35 -19.84
C LYS A 114 1.26 -11.19 -20.88
N GLU A 115 1.81 -12.35 -21.27
CA GLU A 115 1.18 -13.29 -22.21
C GLU A 115 -0.15 -13.83 -21.70
N LYS A 116 -0.28 -13.99 -20.38
CA LYS A 116 -1.50 -14.48 -19.72
C LYS A 116 -2.49 -13.35 -19.33
N GLY A 117 -2.16 -12.08 -19.59
CA GLY A 117 -2.97 -10.93 -19.18
C GLY A 117 -3.10 -10.79 -17.67
N TRP A 118 -2.09 -11.21 -16.90
CA TRP A 118 -2.07 -11.09 -15.44
C TRP A 118 -1.28 -9.85 -15.00
N PRO A 119 -1.80 -9.03 -14.07
CA PRO A 119 -1.15 -7.78 -13.65
C PRO A 119 -0.01 -8.04 -12.64
N PHE A 120 0.91 -8.94 -12.99
CA PHE A 120 2.03 -9.32 -12.13
C PHE A 120 2.91 -8.13 -11.80
N HIS A 121 3.31 -8.02 -10.54
CA HIS A 121 4.29 -7.04 -10.08
C HIS A 121 5.27 -7.64 -9.08
N VAL A 122 6.45 -7.05 -9.02
CA VAL A 122 7.51 -7.38 -8.06
C VAL A 122 7.91 -6.12 -7.33
N ASP A 123 7.68 -6.11 -6.02
CA ASP A 123 8.11 -5.04 -5.12
C ASP A 123 9.46 -5.44 -4.52
N TRP A 124 10.44 -4.58 -4.64
CA TRP A 124 11.82 -4.88 -4.23
C TRP A 124 12.36 -3.82 -3.28
N TYR A 125 12.72 -4.25 -2.06
CA TYR A 125 13.42 -3.39 -1.12
C TYR A 125 14.90 -3.30 -1.48
N ALA A 126 15.44 -2.10 -1.63
CA ALA A 126 16.65 -1.80 -2.38
C ALA A 126 18.00 -2.13 -1.70
N PHE A 127 18.09 -3.20 -0.91
CA PHE A 127 19.30 -3.52 -0.13
C PHE A 127 20.35 -4.40 -0.81
N VAL A 128 20.08 -4.94 -1.98
CA VAL A 128 21.00 -5.88 -2.64
C VAL A 128 21.63 -5.27 -3.88
N SER A 129 22.96 -5.36 -3.96
CA SER A 129 23.74 -4.91 -5.11
C SER A 129 23.55 -5.81 -6.35
N ASN A 130 24.05 -5.35 -7.51
CA ASN A 130 24.11 -6.14 -8.73
C ASN A 130 24.95 -7.43 -8.61
N THR A 131 25.75 -7.55 -7.56
CA THR A 131 26.61 -8.71 -7.27
C THR A 131 26.13 -9.54 -6.08
N GLY A 132 24.95 -9.25 -5.56
CA GLY A 132 24.37 -9.96 -4.42
C GLY A 132 24.86 -9.50 -3.05
N ALA A 133 25.73 -8.49 -2.97
CA ALA A 133 26.18 -7.95 -1.70
C ALA A 133 25.07 -7.18 -1.01
N LEU A 134 24.94 -7.38 0.32
CA LEU A 134 24.09 -6.55 1.14
C LEU A 134 24.67 -5.14 1.23
N SER A 135 23.83 -4.13 1.01
CA SER A 135 24.21 -2.74 1.03
C SER A 135 23.61 -2.03 2.26
N ASP A 136 24.40 -1.27 2.97
CA ASP A 136 23.90 -0.35 3.99
C ASP A 136 23.21 0.90 3.38
N ASN A 137 23.27 1.04 2.07
CA ASN A 137 22.79 2.21 1.33
C ASN A 137 21.62 1.86 0.39
N GLY A 138 20.60 1.19 0.90
CA GLY A 138 19.37 0.87 0.16
C GLY A 138 18.46 2.07 -0.13
N CYS A 139 18.93 3.30 0.02
CA CYS A 139 18.13 4.50 -0.17
C CYS A 139 18.28 5.14 -1.57
N THR A 140 19.01 4.50 -2.48
CA THR A 140 19.29 5.03 -3.83
C THR A 140 19.25 3.93 -4.88
N LEU A 141 18.51 4.15 -5.95
CA LEU A 141 18.68 3.38 -7.20
C LEU A 141 19.86 3.97 -7.97
N SER A 142 20.86 3.15 -8.25
CA SER A 142 22.09 3.57 -8.93
C SER A 142 22.72 2.39 -9.69
N SER A 143 23.83 2.61 -10.38
CA SER A 143 24.62 1.55 -11.04
C SER A 143 25.08 0.42 -10.09
N TYR A 144 24.93 0.61 -8.79
CA TYR A 144 25.25 -0.40 -7.78
C TYR A 144 24.18 -1.51 -7.70
N ASN A 145 22.91 -1.18 -7.96
CA ASN A 145 21.76 -2.08 -7.77
C ASN A 145 20.71 -2.04 -8.89
N ASP A 146 20.99 -1.31 -9.97
CA ASP A 146 20.06 -1.06 -11.08
C ASP A 146 19.64 -2.33 -11.85
N LYS A 147 20.46 -3.39 -11.83
CA LYS A 147 20.08 -4.67 -12.47
C LYS A 147 18.89 -5.36 -11.80
N TRP A 148 18.60 -5.05 -10.54
CA TRP A 148 17.39 -5.49 -9.90
C TRP A 148 16.16 -4.68 -10.32
N PHE A 149 16.34 -3.45 -10.74
CA PHE A 149 15.28 -2.63 -11.28
C PHE A 149 14.99 -2.96 -12.75
N HIS A 150 16.03 -2.97 -13.58
CA HIS A 150 15.98 -3.33 -14.98
C HIS A 150 17.29 -3.98 -15.38
N ASN A 151 17.24 -5.12 -16.06
CA ASN A 151 18.43 -5.81 -16.50
C ASN A 151 18.46 -5.85 -18.03
N ASP A 152 19.31 -5.03 -18.63
CA ASP A 152 19.45 -4.90 -20.07
C ASP A 152 19.88 -6.22 -20.73
N ASP A 153 20.70 -7.04 -20.06
CA ASP A 153 21.11 -8.37 -20.54
C ASP A 153 19.90 -9.33 -20.70
N LEU A 154 18.83 -9.08 -19.95
CA LEU A 154 17.59 -9.87 -20.00
C LEU A 154 16.51 -9.19 -20.85
N GLY A 155 16.72 -7.92 -21.25
CA GLY A 155 15.80 -7.13 -22.06
C GLY A 155 14.42 -6.94 -21.39
N GLN A 156 14.36 -7.02 -20.05
CA GLN A 156 13.11 -7.03 -19.27
C GLN A 156 13.27 -6.26 -17.96
N PRO A 157 12.20 -5.68 -17.44
CA PRO A 157 12.15 -5.27 -16.04
C PRO A 157 12.30 -6.52 -15.15
N VAL A 158 13.03 -6.38 -14.05
CA VAL A 158 13.15 -7.43 -13.03
C VAL A 158 12.17 -7.16 -11.90
N THR A 159 12.01 -5.89 -11.52
CA THR A 159 11.08 -5.44 -10.49
C THR A 159 10.27 -4.24 -10.98
N ASP A 160 9.09 -4.02 -10.43
CA ASP A 160 8.18 -2.92 -10.80
C ASP A 160 8.22 -1.78 -9.80
N MET A 161 8.28 -2.09 -8.52
CA MET A 161 8.37 -1.14 -7.44
C MET A 161 9.74 -1.26 -6.77
N PHE A 162 10.59 -0.27 -6.99
CA PHE A 162 11.90 -0.20 -6.36
C PHE A 162 11.84 0.65 -5.10
N PHE A 163 11.73 -0.02 -3.97
CA PHE A 163 11.49 0.57 -2.66
C PHE A 163 12.81 1.06 -2.04
N LEU A 164 13.02 2.37 -1.99
CA LEU A 164 14.15 3.00 -1.33
C LEU A 164 13.96 2.95 0.19
N ASN A 165 15.03 2.61 0.90
CA ASN A 165 15.11 2.70 2.35
C ASN A 165 14.73 4.11 2.86
N TYR A 166 14.36 4.18 4.11
CA TYR A 166 13.84 5.36 4.82
C TYR A 166 14.84 6.50 5.05
N ASN A 167 16.11 6.35 4.67
CA ASN A 167 17.16 7.37 4.81
C ASN A 167 17.45 8.14 3.51
N TRP A 168 16.54 8.09 2.55
CA TRP A 168 16.69 8.83 1.29
C TRP A 168 16.83 10.34 1.55
N GLY A 169 17.59 10.99 0.71
CA GLY A 169 17.76 12.43 0.68
C GLY A 169 17.62 12.95 -0.75
N GLU A 170 17.86 14.23 -0.96
CA GLU A 170 17.75 14.86 -2.28
C GLU A 170 18.66 14.20 -3.31
N SER A 171 19.92 13.92 -2.95
CA SER A 171 20.86 13.21 -3.80
C SER A 171 20.38 11.79 -4.16
N SER A 172 19.78 11.08 -3.19
CA SER A 172 19.21 9.75 -3.43
C SER A 172 18.08 9.82 -4.46
N LEU A 173 17.16 10.77 -4.30
CA LEU A 173 16.02 10.94 -5.20
C LEU A 173 16.45 11.35 -6.61
N SER A 174 17.35 12.34 -6.72
CA SER A 174 17.84 12.81 -8.02
C SER A 174 18.58 11.72 -8.80
N THR A 175 19.47 10.97 -8.13
CA THR A 175 20.19 9.85 -8.72
C THR A 175 19.23 8.74 -9.14
N SER A 176 18.27 8.40 -8.30
CA SER A 176 17.30 7.34 -8.61
C SER A 176 16.41 7.70 -9.80
N VAL A 177 15.95 8.94 -9.89
CA VAL A 177 15.18 9.44 -11.05
C VAL A 177 16.01 9.39 -12.33
N ALA A 178 17.28 9.82 -12.27
CA ALA A 178 18.17 9.77 -13.42
C ALA A 178 18.44 8.33 -13.89
N THR A 179 18.69 7.41 -12.94
CA THR A 179 18.94 5.99 -13.24
C THR A 179 17.69 5.32 -13.85
N ALA A 180 16.51 5.56 -13.30
CA ALA A 180 15.27 5.02 -13.86
C ALA A 180 15.06 5.47 -15.31
N LYS A 181 15.26 6.76 -15.59
CA LYS A 181 15.16 7.32 -16.94
C LYS A 181 16.22 6.76 -17.91
N ALA A 182 17.45 6.51 -17.44
CA ALA A 182 18.51 5.90 -18.26
C ALA A 182 18.13 4.50 -18.74
N HIS A 183 17.37 3.74 -17.95
CA HIS A 183 16.80 2.45 -18.35
C HIS A 183 15.48 2.56 -19.12
N GLY A 184 15.05 3.76 -19.51
CA GLY A 184 13.78 3.97 -20.23
C GLY A 184 12.53 3.67 -19.38
N ARG A 185 12.68 3.66 -18.06
CA ARG A 185 11.60 3.37 -17.13
C ARG A 185 11.03 4.64 -16.47
N SER A 186 9.81 4.52 -15.98
CA SER A 186 9.20 5.60 -15.21
C SER A 186 9.93 5.81 -13.89
N SER A 187 10.21 7.05 -13.55
CA SER A 187 10.72 7.39 -12.23
C SER A 187 9.70 7.16 -11.12
N TYR A 188 8.41 7.04 -11.45
CA TYR A 188 7.36 6.64 -10.51
C TYR A 188 7.41 5.14 -10.14
N ASP A 189 8.25 4.34 -10.81
CA ASP A 189 8.57 2.97 -10.39
C ASP A 189 9.58 2.95 -9.22
N VAL A 190 10.12 4.11 -8.86
CA VAL A 190 10.93 4.31 -7.65
C VAL A 190 10.05 4.85 -6.54
N TYR A 191 10.10 4.22 -5.39
CA TYR A 191 9.26 4.51 -4.23
C TYR A 191 10.10 4.99 -3.06
N ALA A 192 9.89 6.21 -2.61
CA ALA A 192 10.50 6.74 -1.39
C ALA A 192 9.81 6.13 -0.15
N GLY A 193 10.58 5.48 0.70
CA GLY A 193 10.07 4.76 1.87
C GLY A 193 9.74 5.66 3.04
N PHE A 194 8.63 5.38 3.71
CA PHE A 194 8.20 5.99 4.96
C PHE A 194 7.98 4.91 6.02
N ASP A 195 8.86 4.87 7.02
CA ASP A 195 8.78 3.95 8.16
C ASP A 195 7.87 4.53 9.24
N MET A 196 6.57 4.35 9.07
CA MET A 196 5.61 4.85 10.03
C MET A 196 5.71 4.12 11.36
N GLN A 197 5.97 2.83 11.33
CA GLN A 197 6.10 1.99 12.51
C GLN A 197 7.25 2.44 13.42
N GLY A 198 8.41 2.73 12.84
CA GLY A 198 9.61 3.06 13.60
C GLY A 198 9.89 4.56 13.75
N ARG A 199 9.40 5.41 12.83
CA ARG A 199 9.80 6.82 12.74
C ARG A 199 8.64 7.81 12.69
N GLY A 200 7.40 7.33 12.59
CA GLY A 200 6.22 8.20 12.43
C GLY A 200 6.05 8.72 10.99
N PHE A 201 5.43 9.87 10.79
CA PHE A 201 4.96 10.32 9.48
C PHE A 201 5.45 11.71 9.04
N GLY A 202 6.18 12.44 9.85
CA GLY A 202 6.49 13.85 9.58
C GLY A 202 7.76 14.10 8.78
N LYS A 203 8.86 13.46 9.13
CA LYS A 203 10.17 13.73 8.54
C LYS A 203 10.99 12.44 8.42
N TYR A 204 11.64 12.27 7.27
CA TYR A 204 12.50 11.11 7.02
C TYR A 204 13.89 11.55 6.59
N GLY A 205 14.91 10.97 7.23
CA GLY A 205 16.30 11.29 6.95
C GLY A 205 16.60 12.78 7.06
N ASN A 206 17.39 13.28 6.14
CA ASN A 206 17.75 14.71 6.02
C ASN A 206 16.85 15.49 5.04
N ALA A 207 15.91 14.79 4.41
CA ALA A 207 14.99 15.37 3.45
C ALA A 207 13.56 15.32 3.99
N GLY A 208 12.80 16.36 3.77
CA GLY A 208 11.41 16.44 4.15
C GLY A 208 10.46 16.33 2.95
N TRP A 209 9.17 16.47 3.22
CA TRP A 209 8.13 16.46 2.21
C TRP A 209 8.33 17.50 1.10
N GLU A 210 8.90 18.67 1.42
CA GLU A 210 9.21 19.69 0.44
C GLU A 210 10.21 19.20 -0.60
N THR A 211 11.24 18.48 -0.16
CA THR A 211 12.21 17.85 -1.06
C THR A 211 11.56 16.77 -1.89
N LEU A 212 10.79 15.88 -1.26
CA LEU A 212 10.08 14.81 -1.96
C LEU A 212 9.20 15.34 -3.09
N MET A 213 8.43 16.40 -2.84
CA MET A 213 7.50 16.99 -3.80
C MET A 213 8.17 17.61 -5.05
N ARG A 214 9.48 17.78 -5.04
CA ARG A 214 10.24 18.24 -6.22
C ARG A 214 10.62 17.11 -7.18
N TYR A 215 10.50 15.86 -6.76
CA TYR A 215 10.92 14.69 -7.54
C TYR A 215 9.73 13.83 -7.95
N PRO A 216 9.67 13.40 -9.23
CA PRO A 216 8.60 12.54 -9.73
C PRO A 216 8.84 11.08 -9.32
N VAL A 217 8.64 10.78 -8.05
CA VAL A 217 8.73 9.43 -7.47
C VAL A 217 7.43 9.08 -6.76
N SER A 218 7.21 7.80 -6.56
CA SER A 218 6.11 7.29 -5.76
C SER A 218 6.49 7.23 -4.27
N ILE A 219 5.54 6.93 -3.43
CA ILE A 219 5.76 6.72 -2.00
C ILE A 219 5.33 5.31 -1.59
N VAL A 220 6.02 4.75 -0.62
CA VAL A 220 5.62 3.53 0.05
C VAL A 220 5.62 3.76 1.56
N VAL A 221 4.53 3.34 2.20
CA VAL A 221 4.33 3.51 3.63
C VAL A 221 4.44 2.14 4.30
N TRP A 222 5.46 2.00 5.13
CA TRP A 222 5.66 0.82 5.95
C TRP A 222 5.00 0.98 7.31
N GLY A 223 4.23 -0.03 7.73
CA GLY A 223 3.66 -0.04 9.06
C GLY A 223 2.55 0.97 9.33
N ALA A 224 1.82 1.42 8.29
CA ALA A 224 0.69 2.36 8.42
C ALA A 224 -0.44 1.83 9.32
N HIS A 225 -0.44 0.57 9.63
CA HIS A 225 -1.38 -0.09 10.54
C HIS A 225 -0.82 -0.23 11.95
N ASP A 226 0.38 0.24 12.21
CA ASP A 226 1.01 0.07 13.51
C ASP A 226 0.17 0.70 14.60
N ARG A 227 -0.15 -0.12 15.55
CA ARG A 227 -1.06 0.15 16.62
C ARG A 227 -0.52 1.17 17.62
N SER A 228 0.78 1.15 17.88
CA SER A 228 1.43 2.11 18.78
C SER A 228 1.35 3.54 18.25
N GLN A 229 1.29 3.68 16.94
CA GLN A 229 1.22 4.96 16.26
C GLN A 229 -0.21 5.44 16.01
N LEU A 230 -1.13 4.55 15.62
CA LEU A 230 -2.50 4.90 15.24
C LEU A 230 -3.53 4.69 16.34
N TYR A 231 -3.25 3.80 17.25
CA TYR A 231 -4.19 3.43 18.29
C TYR A 231 -4.09 4.35 19.50
N ILE A 232 -5.25 4.75 20.02
CA ILE A 232 -5.33 5.31 21.35
C ILE A 232 -6.01 4.30 22.25
N GLY A 233 -5.40 4.00 23.40
CA GLY A 233 -6.03 3.22 24.44
C GLY A 233 -5.73 1.75 24.41
N SER A 234 -6.51 1.03 25.20
CA SER A 234 -6.31 -0.37 25.48
C SER A 234 -6.34 -1.24 24.24
N THR A 235 -5.41 -2.12 24.22
CA THR A 235 -5.30 -3.13 23.21
C THR A 235 -6.30 -4.26 23.38
N GLU A 236 -6.96 -4.34 24.50
CA GLU A 236 -7.84 -5.44 24.86
C GLU A 236 -9.23 -5.34 24.22
N GLY A 237 -9.67 -4.13 23.89
CA GLY A 237 -10.88 -3.94 23.11
C GLY A 237 -10.82 -4.54 21.72
N GLY A 238 -9.60 -4.66 21.19
CA GLY A 238 -9.34 -5.22 19.90
C GLY A 238 -10.12 -4.53 18.79
N GLN A 239 -10.22 -5.21 17.68
CA GLN A 239 -10.89 -4.69 16.48
C GLN A 239 -12.42 -4.67 16.60
N SER A 240 -12.97 -5.32 17.60
CA SER A 240 -14.41 -5.37 17.86
C SER A 240 -14.90 -4.37 18.91
N ASP A 241 -14.01 -3.53 19.44
CA ASP A 241 -14.39 -2.40 20.28
C ASP A 241 -14.66 -1.16 19.42
N TYR A 242 -15.89 -0.64 19.47
CA TYR A 242 -16.30 0.44 18.56
C TYR A 242 -15.74 1.79 18.87
N ALA A 243 -15.50 2.10 20.12
CA ALA A 243 -14.88 3.37 20.49
C ALA A 243 -13.47 3.42 19.93
N VAL A 244 -12.72 2.32 20.09
CA VAL A 244 -11.37 2.16 19.55
C VAL A 244 -11.40 2.14 18.03
N GLN A 245 -12.32 1.41 17.41
CA GLN A 245 -12.44 1.35 15.95
C GLN A 245 -12.80 2.70 15.34
N ASN A 246 -13.73 3.42 15.93
CA ASN A 246 -14.11 4.75 15.45
C ASN A 246 -12.93 5.73 15.54
N GLU A 247 -12.20 5.71 16.64
CA GLU A 247 -11.02 6.53 16.83
C GLU A 247 -9.91 6.17 15.82
N TYR A 248 -9.70 4.89 15.58
CA TYR A 248 -8.77 4.39 14.59
C TYR A 248 -9.13 4.87 13.17
N GLN A 249 -10.40 4.82 12.79
CA GLN A 249 -10.89 5.32 11.52
C GLN A 249 -10.65 6.82 11.34
N LYS A 250 -10.96 7.61 12.36
CA LYS A 250 -10.72 9.06 12.34
C LYS A 250 -9.23 9.38 12.18
N LYS A 251 -8.37 8.64 12.85
CA LYS A 251 -6.93 8.82 12.73
C LYS A 251 -6.39 8.39 11.37
N GLN A 252 -6.87 7.29 10.82
CA GLN A 252 -6.52 6.91 9.46
C GLN A 252 -6.96 7.96 8.44
N GLU A 253 -8.15 8.52 8.62
CA GLU A 253 -8.61 9.61 7.76
C GLU A 253 -7.68 10.82 7.84
N LEU A 254 -7.33 11.27 9.04
CA LEU A 254 -6.38 12.36 9.23
C LEU A 254 -5.02 12.05 8.63
N LEU A 255 -4.53 10.83 8.79
CA LEU A 255 -3.26 10.39 8.24
C LEU A 255 -3.21 10.50 6.72
N PHE A 256 -4.25 10.08 6.04
CA PHE A 256 -4.29 10.06 4.57
C PHE A 256 -4.77 11.37 3.96
N SER A 257 -5.80 11.99 4.51
CA SER A 257 -6.40 13.20 3.94
C SER A 257 -6.07 14.50 4.71
N GLY A 258 -5.41 14.40 5.85
CA GLY A 258 -5.26 15.52 6.76
C GLY A 258 -6.63 15.96 7.30
N ALA A 259 -6.73 17.21 7.76
CA ALA A 259 -8.01 17.78 8.19
C ALA A 259 -8.91 18.20 7.01
N ASN A 260 -8.46 18.03 5.76
CA ASN A 260 -9.19 18.48 4.58
C ASN A 260 -9.99 17.34 3.95
N ARG A 261 -11.29 17.38 4.08
CA ARG A 261 -12.22 16.44 3.44
C ARG A 261 -12.62 16.81 2.00
N ASN A 262 -12.34 18.03 1.57
CA ASN A 262 -12.73 18.48 0.23
C ASN A 262 -11.80 17.90 -0.85
N VAL A 263 -12.33 16.99 -1.67
CA VAL A 263 -11.59 16.31 -2.74
C VAL A 263 -11.16 17.22 -3.88
N LEU A 264 -11.79 18.39 -4.03
CA LEU A 264 -11.45 19.39 -5.06
C LEU A 264 -10.26 20.26 -4.64
N LYS A 265 -9.86 20.22 -3.37
CA LYS A 265 -8.77 21.02 -2.84
C LYS A 265 -7.66 20.11 -2.30
N LEU A 266 -6.47 20.28 -2.81
CA LEU A 266 -5.31 19.62 -2.20
C LEU A 266 -4.99 20.29 -0.85
N PRO A 267 -4.62 19.51 0.17
CA PRO A 267 -4.15 20.06 1.43
C PRO A 267 -2.95 21.00 1.23
N ALA A 268 -2.86 22.04 2.02
CA ALA A 268 -1.65 22.87 2.05
C ALA A 268 -0.46 22.04 2.56
N LEU A 269 0.70 22.19 1.93
CA LEU A 269 1.91 21.54 2.43
C LEU A 269 2.35 22.24 3.74
N ASN A 270 2.42 21.47 4.80
CA ASN A 270 3.00 21.92 6.04
C ASN A 270 4.48 21.56 6.10
N THR A 271 5.34 22.47 5.63
CA THR A 271 6.80 22.28 5.58
C THR A 271 7.45 22.32 6.97
N GLY A 272 6.79 22.94 7.93
CA GLY A 272 7.25 23.00 9.33
C GLY A 272 6.89 21.76 10.14
N ASN A 273 6.07 20.85 9.58
CA ASN A 273 5.67 19.66 10.30
C ASN A 273 6.80 18.62 10.31
N THR A 274 7.41 18.46 11.48
CA THR A 274 8.43 17.45 11.77
C THR A 274 7.89 16.38 12.72
N THR A 275 6.57 16.33 12.91
CA THR A 275 5.97 15.48 13.91
C THR A 275 6.21 14.01 13.62
N THR A 276 6.52 13.27 14.68
CA THR A 276 6.60 11.81 14.71
C THR A 276 5.47 11.21 15.53
N SER A 277 4.58 12.06 16.06
CA SER A 277 3.50 11.67 16.96
C SER A 277 2.12 11.90 16.34
N PHE A 278 1.20 10.98 16.59
CA PHE A 278 -0.20 11.11 16.21
C PHE A 278 -0.97 12.18 16.99
N SER A 279 -0.44 12.67 18.11
CA SER A 279 -1.01 13.81 18.80
C SER A 279 -1.07 15.07 17.94
N ASP A 280 -0.18 15.16 16.94
CA ASP A 280 -0.02 16.34 16.09
C ASP A 280 -0.68 16.20 14.71
N LEU A 281 -1.52 15.19 14.51
CA LEU A 281 -2.22 14.95 13.23
C LEU A 281 -3.06 16.15 12.78
N ALA A 282 -3.49 17.02 13.68
CA ALA A 282 -4.24 18.22 13.33
C ALA A 282 -3.45 19.19 12.43
N SER A 283 -2.11 19.17 12.51
CA SER A 283 -1.22 19.96 11.66
C SER A 283 -0.66 19.19 10.46
N TRP A 284 -0.96 17.91 10.35
CA TRP A 284 -0.51 17.05 9.28
C TRP A 284 -1.29 17.29 7.98
N HIS A 285 -0.59 17.36 6.86
CA HIS A 285 -1.21 17.65 5.56
C HIS A 285 -1.81 16.41 4.86
N GLY A 286 -1.60 15.20 5.38
CA GLY A 286 -2.06 13.95 4.78
C GLY A 286 -1.25 13.49 3.57
N TYR A 287 -1.23 12.19 3.34
CA TYR A 287 -0.61 11.63 2.12
C TYR A 287 -1.30 12.10 0.83
N ALA A 288 -2.56 12.50 0.91
CA ALA A 288 -3.31 13.10 -0.21
C ALA A 288 -2.66 14.36 -0.79
N LYS A 289 -1.69 14.97 -0.09
CA LYS A 289 -0.87 16.04 -0.65
C LYS A 289 -0.01 15.56 -1.81
N ALA A 290 0.52 14.36 -1.73
CA ALA A 290 1.40 13.76 -2.73
C ALA A 290 0.69 12.73 -3.62
N VAL A 291 -0.34 12.06 -3.09
CA VAL A 291 -1.07 10.99 -3.77
C VAL A 291 -2.52 11.43 -3.97
N ARG A 292 -2.95 11.48 -5.23
CA ARG A 292 -4.35 11.77 -5.55
C ARG A 292 -5.21 10.54 -5.36
N GLU A 293 -6.40 10.74 -4.83
CA GLU A 293 -7.40 9.70 -4.75
C GLU A 293 -7.87 9.28 -6.14
N ARG A 294 -8.22 8.03 -6.25
CA ARG A 294 -8.81 7.41 -7.44
C ARG A 294 -10.02 6.57 -7.03
N SER A 295 -10.89 6.33 -7.96
CA SER A 295 -12.06 5.49 -7.77
C SER A 295 -12.18 4.51 -8.93
N THR A 296 -12.71 3.33 -8.66
CA THR A 296 -13.14 2.36 -9.67
C THR A 296 -14.56 2.59 -10.14
N LEU A 297 -15.22 3.60 -9.59
CA LEU A 297 -16.55 4.01 -10.02
C LEU A 297 -16.47 4.72 -11.37
N SER A 298 -16.98 4.09 -12.41
CA SER A 298 -16.92 4.56 -13.78
C SER A 298 -18.28 4.85 -14.39
N GLU A 299 -19.37 4.43 -13.72
CA GLU A 299 -20.72 4.46 -14.28
C GLU A 299 -21.75 4.90 -13.25
N VAL A 300 -22.85 5.45 -13.73
CA VAL A 300 -24.05 5.75 -12.97
C VAL A 300 -25.26 5.06 -13.63
N PRO A 301 -26.23 4.56 -12.88
CA PRO A 301 -26.38 4.61 -11.43
C PRO A 301 -25.37 3.74 -10.70
N PHE A 302 -24.91 4.21 -9.53
CA PHE A 302 -24.00 3.49 -8.66
C PHE A 302 -24.75 2.98 -7.41
N VAL A 303 -24.55 1.73 -7.07
CA VAL A 303 -25.10 1.11 -5.86
C VAL A 303 -23.97 0.37 -5.15
N SER A 304 -23.80 0.63 -3.86
CA SER A 304 -22.84 -0.09 -3.02
C SER A 304 -23.47 -0.52 -1.71
N ARG A 305 -23.16 -1.72 -1.29
CA ARG A 305 -23.44 -2.23 0.06
C ARG A 305 -22.33 -1.81 1.02
N PHE A 306 -22.03 -0.55 0.99
CA PHE A 306 -20.97 0.09 1.73
C PHE A 306 -21.03 -0.23 3.24
N ASN A 307 -19.90 -0.64 3.79
CA ASN A 307 -19.69 -0.85 5.22
C ASN A 307 -18.18 -0.84 5.53
N LEU A 308 -17.83 -0.72 6.81
CA LEU A 308 -16.44 -0.66 7.27
C LEU A 308 -15.77 -2.03 7.45
N GLY A 309 -16.52 -3.13 7.25
CA GLY A 309 -16.00 -4.47 7.45
C GLY A 309 -15.93 -4.90 8.91
N ASN A 310 -16.67 -4.23 9.79
CA ASN A 310 -16.83 -4.57 11.21
C ASN A 310 -18.18 -4.08 11.74
N GLY A 311 -18.62 -4.65 12.84
CA GLY A 311 -19.92 -4.27 13.42
C GLY A 311 -20.25 -4.95 14.75
N ARG A 312 -21.29 -4.47 15.41
CA ARG A 312 -21.92 -5.07 16.62
C ARG A 312 -22.94 -6.12 16.24
N PHE A 313 -23.44 -6.01 15.04
CA PHE A 313 -24.44 -6.84 14.41
C PHE A 313 -24.08 -6.95 12.93
N MET A 314 -24.66 -7.89 12.25
CA MET A 314 -24.61 -8.03 10.82
C MET A 314 -26.03 -7.91 10.27
N ASN A 315 -26.29 -6.88 9.50
CA ASN A 315 -27.53 -6.72 8.77
C ASN A 315 -27.39 -7.20 7.31
N ASN A 316 -28.45 -7.75 6.79
CA ASN A 316 -28.66 -7.94 5.37
C ASN A 316 -30.01 -7.30 5.01
N GLU A 317 -29.99 -6.29 4.13
CA GLU A 317 -31.17 -5.52 3.73
C GLU A 317 -31.97 -4.96 4.92
N GLY A 318 -31.26 -4.40 5.90
CA GLY A 318 -31.83 -3.83 7.12
C GLY A 318 -32.26 -4.85 8.18
N VAL A 319 -32.19 -6.15 7.88
CA VAL A 319 -32.57 -7.21 8.84
C VAL A 319 -31.32 -7.77 9.51
N THR A 320 -31.33 -7.79 10.84
CA THR A 320 -30.22 -8.36 11.61
C THR A 320 -30.19 -9.89 11.48
N THR A 321 -29.11 -10.39 10.89
CA THR A 321 -28.86 -11.83 10.69
C THR A 321 -27.88 -12.40 11.70
N TRP A 322 -27.08 -11.52 12.34
CA TRP A 322 -26.12 -11.88 13.38
C TRP A 322 -26.02 -10.75 14.39
N ASN A 323 -26.16 -11.04 15.67
CA ASN A 323 -26.21 -10.02 16.72
C ASN A 323 -25.02 -10.13 17.69
N HIS A 324 -23.83 -10.19 17.16
CA HIS A 324 -22.57 -10.20 17.91
C HIS A 324 -21.51 -9.36 17.19
N LYS A 325 -20.48 -8.97 17.90
CA LYS A 325 -19.32 -8.27 17.36
C LYS A 325 -18.63 -9.13 16.31
N TRP A 326 -18.20 -8.51 15.21
CA TRP A 326 -17.49 -9.16 14.13
C TRP A 326 -16.52 -8.21 13.43
N TYR A 327 -15.56 -8.80 12.74
CA TYR A 327 -14.59 -8.11 11.91
C TYR A 327 -14.23 -8.98 10.70
N ASN A 328 -14.45 -8.45 9.51
CA ASN A 328 -14.05 -9.07 8.25
C ASN A 328 -13.99 -8.04 7.13
N TRP A 329 -12.81 -7.72 6.66
CA TRP A 329 -12.61 -6.77 5.57
C TRP A 329 -13.22 -7.23 4.25
N GLY A 330 -13.28 -8.53 4.00
CA GLY A 330 -13.89 -9.10 2.79
C GLY A 330 -15.38 -8.80 2.62
N VAL A 331 -16.04 -8.33 3.68
CA VAL A 331 -17.44 -7.89 3.63
C VAL A 331 -17.60 -6.47 3.06
N GLN A 332 -16.50 -5.69 3.00
CA GLN A 332 -16.53 -4.37 2.37
C GLN A 332 -16.91 -4.49 0.90
N ASP A 333 -17.74 -3.57 0.43
CA ASP A 333 -18.04 -3.39 -0.98
C ASP A 333 -17.26 -2.20 -1.54
N LEU A 334 -17.53 -1.81 -2.78
CA LEU A 334 -16.97 -0.61 -3.36
C LEU A 334 -17.21 0.57 -2.45
N LEU A 335 -16.11 1.22 -2.05
CA LEU A 335 -16.18 2.39 -1.20
C LEU A 335 -16.11 3.63 -2.07
N PRO A 336 -17.03 4.58 -1.92
CA PRO A 336 -16.81 5.93 -2.42
C PRO A 336 -15.58 6.52 -1.74
N THR A 337 -15.07 7.62 -2.25
CA THR A 337 -13.98 8.31 -1.57
C THR A 337 -14.40 8.67 -0.15
N TRP A 338 -13.48 8.53 0.81
CA TRP A 338 -13.73 8.83 2.22
C TRP A 338 -13.63 10.31 2.55
N ARG A 339 -13.29 11.12 1.56
CA ARG A 339 -13.30 12.58 1.63
C ARG A 339 -14.62 13.06 1.04
N TRP A 340 -15.34 13.84 1.79
CA TRP A 340 -16.57 14.48 1.36
C TRP A 340 -16.67 15.89 1.92
N TRP A 341 -17.42 16.68 1.25
CA TRP A 341 -17.86 17.99 1.73
C TRP A 341 -19.33 18.18 1.34
N ILE A 342 -19.96 19.12 2.01
CA ILE A 342 -21.35 19.46 1.73
C ILE A 342 -21.33 20.82 1.02
N ASP A 343 -22.04 20.88 -0.09
CA ASP A 343 -22.13 22.03 -0.98
C ASP A 343 -23.62 22.45 -1.06
N ASN A 344 -23.89 23.75 -1.09
CA ASN A 344 -25.25 24.27 -1.20
C ASN A 344 -25.71 24.48 -2.65
N GLY A 345 -24.94 24.02 -3.62
CA GLY A 345 -25.25 24.12 -5.05
C GLY A 345 -24.67 25.37 -5.73
N ASP A 346 -24.01 26.24 -5.01
CA ASP A 346 -23.30 27.42 -5.53
C ASP A 346 -21.76 27.25 -5.55
N GLY A 347 -21.27 26.03 -5.33
CA GLY A 347 -19.86 25.70 -5.24
C GLY A 347 -19.20 26.10 -3.92
N LYS A 348 -19.96 26.53 -2.94
CA LYS A 348 -19.46 26.91 -1.62
C LYS A 348 -19.78 25.85 -0.59
N THR A 349 -18.83 25.57 0.28
CA THR A 349 -19.03 24.64 1.38
C THR A 349 -20.09 25.20 2.34
N VAL A 350 -21.12 24.41 2.62
CA VAL A 350 -22.10 24.72 3.65
C VAL A 350 -21.42 24.75 5.02
N PRO A 351 -21.74 25.70 5.89
CA PRO A 351 -21.23 25.67 7.28
C PRO A 351 -21.51 24.34 7.94
N ALA A 352 -20.51 23.77 8.62
CA ALA A 352 -20.55 22.45 9.26
C ALA A 352 -21.73 22.23 10.23
N GLN A 353 -22.36 23.29 10.67
CA GLN A 353 -23.49 23.25 11.60
C GLN A 353 -24.85 22.98 10.90
N ALA A 354 -24.92 23.08 9.58
CA ALA A 354 -26.17 22.88 8.86
C ALA A 354 -26.46 21.40 8.59
N ILE A 355 -25.47 20.70 8.07
CA ILE A 355 -25.51 19.25 7.83
C ILE A 355 -24.16 18.68 8.19
N GLU A 356 -24.15 17.58 8.93
CA GLU A 356 -22.95 16.81 9.26
C GLU A 356 -23.09 15.39 8.74
N ALA A 357 -22.02 14.80 8.27
CA ALA A 357 -21.96 13.41 7.86
C ALA A 357 -20.83 12.70 8.59
N ASP A 358 -21.10 11.54 9.16
CA ASP A 358 -20.09 10.72 9.81
C ASP A 358 -20.48 9.23 9.77
N PHE A 359 -19.52 8.35 10.04
CA PHE A 359 -19.79 6.94 10.17
C PHE A 359 -20.52 6.65 11.47
N THR A 360 -21.41 5.65 11.42
CA THR A 360 -22.07 5.12 12.60
C THR A 360 -22.08 3.60 12.59
N TYR A 361 -22.08 3.03 13.79
CA TYR A 361 -22.29 1.62 14.08
C TYR A 361 -23.64 1.34 14.74
N ASP A 362 -24.53 2.33 14.73
CA ASP A 362 -25.84 2.21 15.38
C ASP A 362 -26.87 1.57 14.45
N ASP A 363 -26.65 1.68 13.14
CA ASP A 363 -27.52 1.13 12.10
C ASP A 363 -26.72 0.77 10.85
N ALA A 364 -27.27 -0.09 10.00
CA ALA A 364 -26.74 -0.42 8.69
C ALA A 364 -27.81 -1.07 7.81
N TRP A 365 -27.78 -0.80 6.52
CA TRP A 365 -28.51 -1.57 5.53
C TRP A 365 -27.87 -2.95 5.28
N PHE A 366 -26.53 -2.95 5.13
CA PHE A 366 -25.71 -4.14 4.97
C PHE A 366 -24.46 -4.04 5.84
N GLY A 367 -24.06 -5.16 6.47
CA GLY A 367 -22.92 -5.16 7.37
C GLY A 367 -23.27 -4.60 8.73
N GLY A 368 -22.39 -3.80 9.34
CA GLY A 368 -22.53 -3.29 10.69
C GLY A 368 -22.25 -1.80 10.84
N SER A 369 -22.21 -1.07 9.73
CA SER A 369 -21.94 0.38 9.72
C SER A 369 -22.52 1.05 8.50
N CYS A 370 -22.81 2.34 8.61
CA CYS A 370 -23.27 3.17 7.49
C CYS A 370 -22.79 4.62 7.63
N LEU A 371 -23.08 5.43 6.64
CA LEU A 371 -22.91 6.88 6.72
C LEU A 371 -24.19 7.52 7.22
N LYS A 372 -24.08 8.26 8.33
CA LYS A 372 -25.18 8.95 8.98
C LYS A 372 -25.10 10.44 8.72
N PHE A 373 -26.21 11.01 8.27
CA PHE A 373 -26.37 12.45 8.09
C PHE A 373 -27.15 13.05 9.23
N HIS A 374 -26.66 14.16 9.75
CA HIS A 374 -27.34 14.97 10.76
C HIS A 374 -27.62 16.35 10.16
N GLY A 375 -28.85 16.79 10.16
CA GLY A 375 -29.25 18.13 9.77
C GLY A 375 -29.89 18.88 10.93
N LYS A 376 -29.54 20.16 11.13
CA LYS A 376 -30.34 21.08 11.92
C LYS A 376 -31.43 21.62 11.02
N THR A 377 -32.68 21.35 11.34
CA THR A 377 -33.80 22.05 10.70
C THR A 377 -33.64 23.54 10.95
N MET A 378 -33.31 24.28 9.90
CA MET A 378 -33.52 25.73 9.95
C MET A 378 -35.04 25.94 9.92
N ARG A 379 -35.61 26.37 11.02
CA ARG A 379 -36.93 26.93 10.97
C ARG A 379 -36.83 28.21 10.13
N SER A 380 -37.54 28.24 9.02
CA SER A 380 -37.88 29.49 8.38
C SER A 380 -38.89 30.18 9.29
N ASP A 381 -38.46 31.20 9.99
CA ASP A 381 -39.36 32.17 10.58
C ASP A 381 -40.02 32.98 9.46
#